data_37ad23dff777588adf6878f0783df080
#
_entry.id   37ad23dff777588adf6878f0783df080
#
_cell.length_a   1.000
_cell.length_b   1.000
_cell.length_c   1.000
_cell.angle_alpha   90.00
_cell.angle_beta   90.00
_cell.angle_gamma   90.00
#
_symmetry.space_group_name_H-M   'P 1'
#
loop_
_entity.id
_entity.type
_entity.pdbx_description
1 polymer ?
#
loop_
_entity_poly.entity_id
_entity_poly.type
_entity_poly.pdbx_seq_one_letter_code
_entity_poly.pdbx_strand_id
1 'polypeptide(L)'
;VTLPVAHLAGKGYAGERVRDGVIIAADFAHADPYRAATHNKGVMNGVDAVALATGNDWRAIEAGAHAYAARHGRYSSLTEWWKDEAGNLRGSIEMPMKVGIVGGPLESNPGVAMNLRLLGVKSATELAEVMAAVGLAQNFAALRALATDGIQAGHMTLHARSVVKAAGAPAEHFNEVLERVLQSGEIKVWKAQQILEEVRQATPADHKPGTSRLPEAGVGVGFGKIILLGEHAVVHGRHAIGCPVPLTIRAIVEDGDRGVELLIPRWGVEYQLAKPPEQRRSFEQAAGAIL
;
A
#
# COMPACT_ATOMS: atom_id res chain seq x y z
N VAL A 1 -5.81 -17.96 -12.51
CA VAL A 1 -6.88 -16.94 -12.54
C VAL A 1 -7.48 -16.81 -13.93
N THR A 2 -8.76 -16.45 -14.02
CA THR A 2 -9.44 -16.09 -15.26
C THR A 2 -10.07 -14.71 -15.08
N LEU A 3 -9.74 -13.80 -15.99
CA LEU A 3 -10.26 -12.43 -15.99
C LEU A 3 -11.11 -12.23 -17.26
N PRO A 4 -12.43 -12.06 -17.14
CA PRO A 4 -13.27 -11.75 -18.28
C PRO A 4 -12.80 -10.48 -18.99
N VAL A 5 -12.72 -10.53 -20.32
CA VAL A 5 -12.20 -9.39 -21.12
C VAL A 5 -12.98 -8.10 -20.87
N ALA A 6 -14.27 -8.19 -20.61
CA ALA A 6 -15.11 -7.04 -20.29
C ALA A 6 -14.66 -6.30 -19.01
N HIS A 7 -14.09 -7.01 -18.03
CA HIS A 7 -13.60 -6.43 -16.79
C HIS A 7 -12.22 -5.78 -16.93
N LEU A 8 -11.54 -5.97 -18.06
CA LEU A 8 -10.25 -5.34 -18.34
C LEU A 8 -10.41 -3.92 -18.90
N ALA A 9 -11.58 -3.61 -19.48
CA ALA A 9 -11.87 -2.28 -20.01
C ALA A 9 -11.85 -1.20 -18.91
N GLY A 10 -11.45 0.00 -19.28
CA GLY A 10 -11.46 1.15 -18.38
C GLY A 10 -10.43 2.21 -18.77
N LYS A 11 -10.59 3.42 -18.26
CA LYS A 11 -9.75 4.58 -18.58
C LYS A 11 -9.54 4.85 -20.08
N GLY A 12 -10.55 4.57 -20.89
CA GLY A 12 -10.48 4.77 -22.35
C GLY A 12 -9.82 3.61 -23.13
N TYR A 13 -9.47 2.51 -22.48
CA TYR A 13 -8.90 1.32 -23.12
C TYR A 13 -9.96 0.23 -23.28
N ALA A 14 -10.05 -0.39 -24.48
CA ALA A 14 -10.84 -1.58 -24.71
C ALA A 14 -10.24 -2.79 -23.99
N GLY A 15 -11.09 -3.71 -23.52
CA GLY A 15 -10.65 -4.89 -22.75
C GLY A 15 -9.71 -5.80 -23.53
N GLU A 16 -9.96 -6.00 -24.83
CA GLU A 16 -9.12 -6.78 -25.74
C GLU A 16 -7.72 -6.20 -25.88
N ARG A 17 -7.64 -4.86 -26.01
CA ARG A 17 -6.35 -4.16 -26.08
C ARG A 17 -5.54 -4.34 -24.80
N VAL A 18 -6.20 -4.25 -23.64
CA VAL A 18 -5.53 -4.45 -22.32
C VAL A 18 -5.07 -5.90 -22.21
N ARG A 19 -5.93 -6.87 -22.56
CA ARG A 19 -5.59 -8.29 -22.55
C ARG A 19 -4.34 -8.57 -23.38
N ASP A 20 -4.36 -8.16 -24.64
CA ASP A 20 -3.29 -8.43 -25.59
C ASP A 20 -1.99 -7.72 -25.18
N GLY A 21 -2.08 -6.50 -24.65
CA GLY A 21 -0.94 -5.79 -24.10
C GLY A 21 -0.33 -6.47 -22.85
N VAL A 22 -1.15 -7.04 -21.96
CA VAL A 22 -0.69 -7.84 -20.81
C VAL A 22 0.07 -9.09 -21.29
N ILE A 23 -0.45 -9.80 -22.29
CA ILE A 23 0.20 -11.00 -22.86
C ILE A 23 1.55 -10.62 -23.47
N ILE A 24 1.61 -9.60 -24.31
CA ILE A 24 2.87 -9.13 -24.94
C ILE A 24 3.90 -8.74 -23.85
N ALA A 25 3.48 -8.04 -22.80
CA ALA A 25 4.38 -7.64 -21.74
C ALA A 25 4.89 -8.84 -20.90
N ALA A 26 4.10 -9.90 -20.77
CA ALA A 26 4.50 -11.16 -20.15
C ALA A 26 5.44 -11.96 -21.05
N ASP A 27 5.14 -12.06 -22.35
CA ASP A 27 6.00 -12.73 -23.35
C ASP A 27 7.39 -12.09 -23.42
N PHE A 28 7.45 -10.76 -23.30
CA PHE A 28 8.71 -10.06 -23.20
C PHE A 28 9.51 -10.48 -21.95
N ALA A 29 8.87 -10.74 -20.82
CA ALA A 29 9.56 -11.25 -19.64
C ALA A 29 10.04 -12.71 -19.81
N HIS A 30 9.39 -13.50 -20.63
CA HIS A 30 9.89 -14.82 -21.03
C HIS A 30 11.08 -14.72 -21.99
N ALA A 31 11.06 -13.76 -22.91
CA ALA A 31 12.07 -13.58 -23.93
C ALA A 31 13.38 -12.96 -23.41
N ASP A 32 13.33 -12.10 -22.40
CA ASP A 32 14.48 -11.33 -21.89
C ASP A 32 14.69 -11.53 -20.38
N PRO A 33 15.86 -12.07 -19.94
CA PRO A 33 16.13 -12.33 -18.53
C PRO A 33 16.22 -11.05 -17.68
N TYR A 34 16.62 -9.91 -18.24
CA TYR A 34 16.62 -8.63 -17.52
C TYR A 34 15.20 -8.13 -17.28
N ARG A 35 14.34 -8.30 -18.30
CA ARG A 35 12.91 -8.00 -18.14
C ARG A 35 12.27 -8.99 -17.17
N ALA A 36 12.63 -10.26 -17.20
CA ALA A 36 12.18 -11.28 -16.24
C ALA A 36 12.55 -10.91 -14.80
N ALA A 37 13.76 -10.40 -14.56
CA ALA A 37 14.19 -9.97 -13.22
C ALA A 37 13.28 -8.87 -12.66
N THR A 38 12.94 -7.85 -13.47
CA THR A 38 12.02 -6.79 -13.08
C THR A 38 10.59 -7.31 -12.91
N HIS A 39 10.17 -8.24 -13.75
CA HIS A 39 8.85 -8.86 -13.70
C HIS A 39 8.66 -9.68 -12.41
N ASN A 40 9.64 -10.55 -12.10
CA ASN A 40 9.61 -11.39 -10.92
C ASN A 40 9.75 -10.57 -9.62
N LYS A 41 10.55 -9.50 -9.63
CA LYS A 41 10.59 -8.54 -8.53
C LYS A 41 9.19 -7.95 -8.27
N GLY A 42 8.41 -7.68 -9.31
CA GLY A 42 7.02 -7.25 -9.20
C GLY A 42 6.12 -8.31 -8.55
N VAL A 43 6.29 -9.58 -8.90
CA VAL A 43 5.62 -10.72 -8.24
C VAL A 43 5.95 -10.77 -6.76
N MET A 44 7.26 -10.72 -6.44
CA MET A 44 7.74 -10.82 -5.05
C MET A 44 7.29 -9.64 -4.18
N ASN A 45 7.05 -8.46 -4.71
CA ASN A 45 6.44 -7.37 -3.94
C ASN A 45 5.10 -7.77 -3.29
N GLY A 46 4.32 -8.62 -3.95
CA GLY A 46 3.08 -9.14 -3.40
C GLY A 46 3.30 -10.29 -2.41
N VAL A 47 4.14 -11.25 -2.79
CA VAL A 47 4.46 -12.43 -1.96
C VAL A 47 5.11 -12.00 -0.64
N ASP A 48 6.14 -11.14 -0.71
CA ASP A 48 6.90 -10.70 0.46
C ASP A 48 6.06 -9.89 1.44
N ALA A 49 5.12 -9.09 0.94
CA ALA A 49 4.21 -8.36 1.80
C ALA A 49 3.37 -9.30 2.69
N VAL A 50 2.89 -10.41 2.12
CA VAL A 50 2.15 -11.42 2.89
C VAL A 50 3.10 -12.22 3.78
N ALA A 51 4.29 -12.58 3.30
CA ALA A 51 5.30 -13.29 4.08
C ALA A 51 5.69 -12.49 5.34
N LEU A 52 5.98 -11.20 5.20
CA LEU A 52 6.27 -10.29 6.31
C LEU A 52 5.08 -10.17 7.29
N ALA A 53 3.87 -9.97 6.75
CA ALA A 53 2.67 -9.84 7.55
C ALA A 53 2.34 -11.10 8.38
N THR A 54 2.74 -12.27 7.88
CA THR A 54 2.50 -13.58 8.51
C THR A 54 3.74 -14.15 9.20
N GLY A 55 4.82 -13.36 9.35
CA GLY A 55 6.03 -13.74 10.08
C GLY A 55 6.86 -14.84 9.41
N ASN A 56 6.68 -15.08 8.12
CA ASN A 56 7.44 -16.04 7.34
C ASN A 56 8.77 -15.46 6.82
N ASP A 57 9.72 -16.33 6.50
CA ASP A 57 11.04 -15.92 6.00
C ASP A 57 10.96 -15.57 4.50
N TRP A 58 10.68 -14.29 4.22
CA TRP A 58 10.59 -13.76 2.87
C TRP A 58 11.90 -13.94 2.08
N ARG A 59 13.08 -13.90 2.73
CA ARG A 59 14.38 -14.08 2.06
C ARG A 59 14.56 -15.49 1.54
N ALA A 60 14.12 -16.49 2.32
CA ALA A 60 14.14 -17.88 1.89
C ALA A 60 13.15 -18.13 0.74
N ILE A 61 11.99 -17.48 0.76
CA ILE A 61 10.99 -17.55 -0.31
C ILE A 61 11.55 -16.90 -1.59
N GLU A 62 12.16 -15.71 -1.52
CA GLU A 62 12.81 -15.05 -2.66
C GLU A 62 13.94 -15.91 -3.24
N ALA A 63 14.83 -16.43 -2.40
CA ALA A 63 15.92 -17.28 -2.85
C ALA A 63 15.40 -18.51 -3.61
N GLY A 64 14.35 -19.16 -3.09
CA GLY A 64 13.68 -20.27 -3.76
C GLY A 64 13.04 -19.86 -5.08
N ALA A 65 12.36 -18.74 -5.12
CA ALA A 65 11.70 -18.21 -6.32
C ALA A 65 12.71 -17.90 -7.43
N HIS A 66 13.82 -17.23 -7.10
CA HIS A 66 14.86 -16.88 -8.09
C HIS A 66 15.61 -18.12 -8.59
N ALA A 67 15.92 -19.09 -7.71
CA ALA A 67 16.49 -20.36 -8.13
C ALA A 67 15.56 -21.12 -9.09
N TYR A 68 14.25 -21.10 -8.78
CA TYR A 68 13.25 -21.74 -9.63
C TYR A 68 13.06 -21.03 -10.98
N ALA A 69 13.10 -19.70 -11.00
CA ALA A 69 13.07 -18.91 -12.24
C ALA A 69 14.24 -19.24 -13.19
N ALA A 70 15.37 -19.74 -12.65
CA ALA A 70 16.55 -20.13 -13.40
C ALA A 70 16.68 -21.65 -13.66
N ARG A 71 15.69 -22.49 -13.28
CA ARG A 71 15.73 -23.96 -13.29
C ARG A 71 16.05 -24.59 -14.65
N HIS A 72 15.80 -23.88 -15.74
CA HIS A 72 16.04 -24.35 -17.10
C HIS A 72 17.33 -23.77 -17.73
N GLY A 73 18.27 -23.31 -16.89
CA GLY A 73 19.56 -22.76 -17.33
C GLY A 73 19.51 -21.31 -17.80
N ARG A 74 18.31 -20.71 -17.84
CA ARG A 74 18.09 -19.29 -18.16
C ARG A 74 17.04 -18.73 -17.18
N TYR A 75 17.31 -17.53 -16.67
CA TYR A 75 16.36 -16.84 -15.83
C TYR A 75 15.11 -16.38 -16.63
N SER A 76 13.92 -16.72 -16.16
CA SER A 76 12.67 -16.47 -16.86
C SER A 76 11.55 -16.06 -15.89
N SER A 77 10.37 -15.73 -16.41
CA SER A 77 9.18 -15.36 -15.64
C SER A 77 8.69 -16.52 -14.77
N LEU A 78 8.19 -16.18 -13.58
CA LEU A 78 7.46 -17.06 -12.67
C LEU A 78 5.96 -17.15 -13.01
N THR A 79 5.47 -16.29 -13.91
CA THR A 79 4.06 -16.21 -14.29
C THR A 79 3.89 -16.38 -15.79
N GLU A 80 2.75 -16.92 -16.18
CA GLU A 80 2.32 -17.05 -17.56
C GLU A 80 0.97 -16.34 -17.76
N TRP A 81 0.79 -15.70 -18.90
CA TRP A 81 -0.44 -15.02 -19.26
C TRP A 81 -0.83 -15.32 -20.70
N TRP A 82 -2.08 -15.76 -20.92
CA TRP A 82 -2.56 -16.15 -22.24
C TRP A 82 -4.05 -15.86 -22.41
N LYS A 83 -4.50 -15.89 -23.66
CA LYS A 83 -5.90 -15.82 -24.02
C LYS A 83 -6.51 -17.22 -24.07
N ASP A 84 -7.64 -17.44 -23.39
CA ASP A 84 -8.40 -18.68 -23.52
C ASP A 84 -9.30 -18.71 -24.77
N GLU A 85 -9.98 -19.85 -25.01
CA GLU A 85 -10.87 -20.04 -26.15
C GLU A 85 -12.08 -19.07 -26.15
N ALA A 86 -12.53 -18.66 -24.96
CA ALA A 86 -13.61 -17.68 -24.78
C ALA A 86 -13.15 -16.23 -24.93
N GLY A 87 -11.85 -15.99 -25.18
CA GLY A 87 -11.27 -14.66 -25.34
C GLY A 87 -10.92 -13.96 -24.05
N ASN A 88 -11.01 -14.61 -22.89
CA ASN A 88 -10.63 -14.06 -21.59
C ASN A 88 -9.12 -14.09 -21.38
N LEU A 89 -8.63 -13.28 -20.44
CA LEU A 89 -7.24 -13.35 -19.99
C LEU A 89 -7.11 -14.42 -18.91
N ARG A 90 -6.20 -15.38 -19.14
CA ARG A 90 -5.78 -16.37 -18.15
C ARG A 90 -4.41 -16.03 -17.63
N GLY A 91 -4.18 -16.31 -16.34
CA GLY A 91 -2.87 -16.15 -15.71
C GLY A 91 -2.58 -17.28 -14.73
N SER A 92 -1.35 -17.74 -14.70
CA SER A 92 -0.83 -18.68 -13.73
C SER A 92 0.47 -18.19 -13.11
N ILE A 93 0.79 -18.72 -11.93
CA ILE A 93 2.06 -18.54 -11.25
C ILE A 93 2.52 -19.90 -10.75
N GLU A 94 3.81 -20.19 -10.91
CA GLU A 94 4.43 -21.40 -10.39
C GLU A 94 5.76 -21.06 -9.71
N MET A 95 5.86 -21.38 -8.42
CA MET A 95 7.07 -21.15 -7.64
C MET A 95 7.07 -22.01 -6.37
N PRO A 96 8.26 -22.40 -5.85
CA PRO A 96 8.34 -23.06 -4.55
C PRO A 96 7.98 -22.10 -3.43
N MET A 97 7.19 -22.60 -2.46
CA MET A 97 6.76 -21.80 -1.34
C MET A 97 6.79 -22.61 -0.04
N LYS A 98 7.84 -22.43 0.75
CA LYS A 98 7.94 -23.03 2.09
C LYS A 98 7.54 -22.02 3.13
N VAL A 99 6.33 -22.18 3.67
CA VAL A 99 5.74 -21.29 4.66
C VAL A 99 5.17 -22.10 5.83
N GLY A 100 4.93 -21.43 6.95
CA GLY A 100 4.30 -22.00 8.13
C GLY A 100 3.22 -21.08 8.70
N ILE A 101 2.29 -21.69 9.47
CA ILE A 101 1.25 -20.97 10.18
C ILE A 101 1.29 -21.21 11.70
N VAL A 102 2.27 -21.99 12.18
CA VAL A 102 2.45 -22.35 13.59
C VAL A 102 3.92 -22.28 13.98
N GLY A 103 4.19 -22.07 15.27
CA GLY A 103 5.49 -22.16 15.93
C GLY A 103 6.25 -20.84 16.08
N GLY A 104 7.16 -20.82 17.06
CA GLY A 104 8.14 -19.79 17.33
C GLY A 104 7.63 -18.34 17.32
N PRO A 105 8.17 -17.49 16.42
CA PRO A 105 7.81 -16.06 16.35
C PRO A 105 6.34 -15.79 15.98
N LEU A 106 5.65 -16.76 15.38
CA LEU A 106 4.26 -16.61 14.93
C LEU A 106 3.29 -16.42 16.09
N GLU A 107 3.54 -17.09 17.21
CA GLU A 107 2.72 -17.00 18.42
C GLU A 107 3.11 -15.83 19.31
N SER A 108 4.39 -15.47 19.33
CA SER A 108 4.91 -14.39 20.19
C SER A 108 4.72 -12.99 19.64
N ASN A 109 4.43 -12.85 18.33
CA ASN A 109 4.17 -11.57 17.70
C ASN A 109 2.65 -11.33 17.54
N PRO A 110 2.05 -10.41 18.32
CA PRO A 110 0.61 -10.14 18.28
C PRO A 110 0.11 -9.71 16.89
N GLY A 111 0.94 -8.98 16.12
CA GLY A 111 0.61 -8.55 14.76
C GLY A 111 0.47 -9.73 13.81
N VAL A 112 1.42 -10.67 13.87
CA VAL A 112 1.39 -11.89 13.06
C VAL A 112 0.17 -12.74 13.41
N ALA A 113 -0.07 -12.96 14.70
CA ALA A 113 -1.23 -13.73 15.19
C ALA A 113 -2.55 -13.09 14.75
N MET A 114 -2.66 -11.76 14.74
CA MET A 114 -3.82 -11.03 14.24
C MET A 114 -3.98 -11.23 12.74
N ASN A 115 -2.89 -11.09 11.96
CA ASN A 115 -2.93 -11.22 10.50
C ASN A 115 -3.31 -12.63 10.06
N LEU A 116 -2.79 -13.68 10.70
CA LEU A 116 -3.18 -15.07 10.44
C LEU A 116 -4.67 -15.32 10.75
N ARG A 117 -5.18 -14.74 11.83
CA ARG A 117 -6.62 -14.82 12.16
C ARG A 117 -7.47 -14.07 11.13
N LEU A 118 -7.01 -12.90 10.65
CA LEU A 118 -7.70 -12.13 9.62
C LEU A 118 -7.76 -12.89 8.29
N LEU A 119 -6.66 -13.54 7.89
CA LEU A 119 -6.61 -14.37 6.70
C LEU A 119 -7.50 -15.62 6.82
N GLY A 120 -7.67 -16.14 8.04
CA GLY A 120 -8.49 -17.33 8.31
C GLY A 120 -7.93 -18.63 7.75
N VAL A 121 -6.68 -18.66 7.28
CA VAL A 121 -6.01 -19.84 6.73
C VAL A 121 -5.84 -20.93 7.79
N LYS A 122 -6.03 -22.18 7.38
CA LYS A 122 -5.99 -23.37 8.25
C LYS A 122 -4.77 -24.26 8.03
N SER A 123 -4.04 -24.03 6.94
CA SER A 123 -2.86 -24.81 6.59
C SER A 123 -1.78 -23.94 5.95
N ALA A 124 -0.54 -24.44 5.96
CA ALA A 124 0.58 -23.82 5.23
C ALA A 124 0.31 -23.78 3.71
N THR A 125 -0.41 -24.78 3.18
CA THR A 125 -0.79 -24.82 1.77
C THR A 125 -1.75 -23.68 1.43
N GLU A 126 -2.79 -23.46 2.23
CA GLU A 126 -3.72 -22.33 2.02
C GLU A 126 -2.97 -20.97 2.10
N LEU A 127 -2.03 -20.83 3.04
CA LEU A 127 -1.22 -19.61 3.11
C LEU A 127 -0.36 -19.43 1.86
N ALA A 128 0.25 -20.50 1.36
CA ALA A 128 1.04 -20.47 0.12
C ALA A 128 0.17 -20.09 -1.08
N GLU A 129 -1.05 -20.59 -1.18
CA GLU A 129 -2.02 -20.22 -2.23
C GLU A 129 -2.40 -18.74 -2.15
N VAL A 130 -2.63 -18.22 -0.95
CA VAL A 130 -2.89 -16.78 -0.74
C VAL A 130 -1.70 -15.94 -1.19
N MET A 131 -0.48 -16.32 -0.80
CA MET A 131 0.74 -15.61 -1.21
C MET A 131 0.92 -15.62 -2.73
N ALA A 132 0.71 -16.78 -3.37
CA ALA A 132 0.78 -16.91 -4.82
C ALA A 132 -0.30 -16.04 -5.52
N ALA A 133 -1.52 -16.05 -5.01
CA ALA A 133 -2.61 -15.24 -5.54
C ALA A 133 -2.30 -13.73 -5.45
N VAL A 134 -1.75 -13.26 -4.32
CA VAL A 134 -1.33 -11.86 -4.15
C VAL A 134 -0.17 -11.51 -5.07
N GLY A 135 0.82 -12.41 -5.21
CA GLY A 135 1.93 -12.24 -6.16
C GLY A 135 1.44 -12.11 -7.61
N LEU A 136 0.51 -12.97 -8.02
CA LEU A 136 -0.10 -12.93 -9.35
C LEU A 136 -0.92 -11.65 -9.58
N ALA A 137 -1.69 -11.21 -8.58
CA ALA A 137 -2.46 -9.97 -8.64
C ALA A 137 -1.55 -8.74 -8.75
N GLN A 138 -0.45 -8.72 -8.00
CA GLN A 138 0.56 -7.66 -8.04
C GLN A 138 1.25 -7.61 -9.41
N ASN A 139 1.57 -8.78 -9.97
CA ASN A 139 2.13 -8.89 -11.31
C ASN A 139 1.16 -8.38 -12.37
N PHE A 140 -0.11 -8.80 -12.31
CA PHE A 140 -1.16 -8.32 -13.21
C PHE A 140 -1.29 -6.79 -13.18
N ALA A 141 -1.28 -6.18 -11.99
CA ALA A 141 -1.37 -4.72 -11.85
C ALA A 141 -0.23 -4.00 -12.59
N ALA A 142 1.01 -4.53 -12.49
CA ALA A 142 2.16 -3.99 -13.21
C ALA A 142 2.06 -4.18 -14.72
N LEU A 143 1.65 -5.37 -15.18
CA LEU A 143 1.46 -5.66 -16.62
C LEU A 143 0.34 -4.80 -17.22
N ARG A 144 -0.77 -4.61 -16.49
CA ARG A 144 -1.84 -3.74 -16.90
C ARG A 144 -1.37 -2.29 -17.05
N ALA A 145 -0.58 -1.81 -16.09
CA ALA A 145 -0.01 -0.46 -16.17
C ALA A 145 0.91 -0.30 -17.39
N LEU A 146 1.74 -1.31 -17.70
CA LEU A 146 2.58 -1.31 -18.91
C LEU A 146 1.74 -1.31 -20.20
N ALA A 147 0.62 -2.05 -20.21
CA ALA A 147 -0.28 -2.15 -21.36
C ALA A 147 -1.16 -0.91 -21.57
N THR A 148 -1.22 0.01 -20.61
CA THR A 148 -2.09 1.20 -20.62
C THR A 148 -1.30 2.49 -20.44
N ASP A 149 -1.42 3.11 -19.29
CA ASP A 149 -0.87 4.45 -18.98
C ASP A 149 0.67 4.47 -18.82
N GLY A 150 1.28 3.30 -18.68
CA GLY A 150 2.67 3.12 -18.30
C GLY A 150 2.90 3.21 -16.78
N ILE A 151 3.96 2.56 -16.30
CA ILE A 151 4.30 2.53 -14.87
C ILE A 151 4.66 3.93 -14.35
N GLN A 152 5.26 4.76 -15.19
CA GLN A 152 5.68 6.11 -14.81
C GLN A 152 4.50 7.01 -14.41
N ALA A 153 3.34 6.89 -15.05
CA ALA A 153 2.18 7.73 -14.75
C ALA A 153 1.76 7.62 -13.27
N GLY A 154 1.73 6.40 -12.72
CA GLY A 154 1.45 6.17 -11.30
C GLY A 154 2.54 6.70 -10.37
N HIS A 155 3.81 6.49 -10.72
CA HIS A 155 4.96 7.00 -9.95
C HIS A 155 5.07 8.52 -10.02
N MET A 156 4.76 9.13 -11.15
CA MET A 156 4.78 10.59 -11.32
C MET A 156 3.77 11.26 -10.39
N THR A 157 2.58 10.73 -10.22
CA THR A 157 1.59 11.28 -9.28
C THR A 157 2.07 11.22 -7.83
N LEU A 158 2.67 10.10 -7.40
CA LEU A 158 3.26 9.97 -6.06
C LEU A 158 4.45 10.91 -5.87
N HIS A 159 5.31 11.01 -6.87
CA HIS A 159 6.45 11.93 -6.87
C HIS A 159 5.99 13.40 -6.83
N ALA A 160 4.97 13.77 -7.61
CA ALA A 160 4.40 15.11 -7.61
C ALA A 160 3.87 15.50 -6.22
N ARG A 161 3.20 14.60 -5.50
CA ARG A 161 2.77 14.85 -4.11
C ARG A 161 3.93 15.17 -3.18
N SER A 162 5.02 14.42 -3.30
CA SER A 162 6.25 14.65 -2.51
C SER A 162 6.90 15.99 -2.87
N VAL A 163 6.91 16.34 -4.14
CA VAL A 163 7.45 17.62 -4.66
C VAL A 163 6.63 18.80 -4.17
N VAL A 164 5.29 18.72 -4.22
CA VAL A 164 4.38 19.77 -3.74
C VAL A 164 4.51 19.96 -2.23
N LYS A 165 4.67 18.84 -1.48
CA LYS A 165 4.95 18.90 -0.04
C LYS A 165 6.30 19.57 0.25
N ALA A 166 7.34 19.21 -0.49
CA ALA A 166 8.68 19.81 -0.37
C ALA A 166 8.70 21.29 -0.77
N ALA A 167 7.80 21.72 -1.66
CA ALA A 167 7.59 23.12 -2.02
C ALA A 167 6.91 23.96 -0.92
N GLY A 168 6.44 23.32 0.16
CA GLY A 168 5.79 24.00 1.28
C GLY A 168 4.35 24.40 1.01
N ALA A 169 3.64 23.71 0.10
CA ALA A 169 2.24 23.99 -0.19
C ALA A 169 1.37 23.67 1.04
N PRO A 170 0.61 24.65 1.57
CA PRO A 170 -0.31 24.42 2.67
C PRO A 170 -1.49 23.56 2.22
N ALA A 171 -2.20 22.95 3.20
CA ALA A 171 -3.26 21.98 2.92
C ALA A 171 -4.37 22.53 2.00
N GLU A 172 -4.69 23.80 2.14
CA GLU A 172 -5.71 24.51 1.35
C GLU A 172 -5.36 24.63 -0.14
N HIS A 173 -4.07 24.76 -0.47
CA HIS A 173 -3.59 24.91 -1.86
C HIS A 173 -2.97 23.61 -2.40
N PHE A 174 -2.83 22.57 -1.57
CA PHE A 174 -2.10 21.38 -1.92
C PHE A 174 -2.62 20.68 -3.18
N ASN A 175 -3.93 20.47 -3.25
CA ASN A 175 -4.53 19.77 -4.38
C ASN A 175 -4.48 20.57 -5.67
N GLU A 176 -4.70 21.89 -5.61
CA GLU A 176 -4.62 22.77 -6.76
C GLU A 176 -3.20 22.84 -7.32
N VAL A 177 -2.20 23.02 -6.44
CA VAL A 177 -0.79 23.02 -6.84
C VAL A 177 -0.40 21.66 -7.42
N LEU A 178 -0.87 20.55 -6.84
CA LEU A 178 -0.62 19.20 -7.33
C LEU A 178 -1.14 19.00 -8.76
N GLU A 179 -2.37 19.39 -9.01
CA GLU A 179 -2.99 19.28 -10.34
C GLU A 179 -2.22 20.11 -11.37
N ARG A 180 -1.88 21.35 -11.06
CA ARG A 180 -1.10 22.23 -11.96
C ARG A 180 0.32 21.70 -12.20
N VAL A 181 0.99 21.13 -11.18
CA VAL A 181 2.29 20.48 -11.34
C VAL A 181 2.20 19.27 -12.27
N LEU A 182 1.17 18.44 -12.13
CA LEU A 182 0.95 17.29 -13.01
C LEU A 182 0.66 17.72 -14.45
N GLN A 183 -0.16 18.76 -14.65
CA GLN A 183 -0.50 19.31 -15.96
C GLN A 183 0.72 19.95 -16.64
N SER A 184 1.63 20.56 -15.88
CA SER A 184 2.84 21.18 -16.42
C SER A 184 3.83 20.16 -17.01
N GLY A 185 3.74 18.87 -16.61
CA GLY A 185 4.72 17.84 -16.96
C GLY A 185 6.09 17.99 -16.26
N GLU A 186 6.31 19.10 -15.53
CA GLU A 186 7.57 19.38 -14.84
C GLU A 186 7.43 19.16 -13.33
N ILE A 187 7.66 17.92 -12.88
CA ILE A 187 7.53 17.55 -11.47
C ILE A 187 8.83 17.86 -10.73
N LYS A 188 9.02 19.14 -10.40
CA LYS A 188 10.20 19.65 -9.69
C LYS A 188 9.78 20.63 -8.60
N VAL A 189 10.55 20.69 -7.50
CA VAL A 189 10.23 21.54 -6.34
C VAL A 189 10.11 23.01 -6.73
N TRP A 190 11.05 23.53 -7.54
CA TRP A 190 11.00 24.92 -7.99
C TRP A 190 9.74 25.24 -8.81
N LYS A 191 9.26 24.26 -9.63
CA LYS A 191 8.02 24.44 -10.40
C LYS A 191 6.79 24.45 -9.50
N ALA A 192 6.77 23.59 -8.51
CA ALA A 192 5.71 23.58 -7.50
C ALA A 192 5.70 24.87 -6.66
N GLN A 193 6.88 25.43 -6.35
CA GLN A 193 6.99 26.74 -5.67
C GLN A 193 6.47 27.89 -6.54
N GLN A 194 6.82 27.90 -7.84
CA GLN A 194 6.30 28.88 -8.78
C GLN A 194 4.78 28.83 -8.85
N ILE A 195 4.21 27.63 -9.02
CA ILE A 195 2.76 27.44 -9.10
C ILE A 195 2.09 27.82 -7.77
N LEU A 196 2.69 27.49 -6.63
CA LEU A 196 2.19 27.89 -5.32
C LEU A 196 2.11 29.41 -5.17
N GLU A 197 3.11 30.13 -5.67
CA GLU A 197 3.11 31.58 -5.64
C GLU A 197 2.02 32.18 -6.54
N GLU A 198 1.83 31.62 -7.74
CA GLU A 198 0.73 31.99 -8.64
C GLU A 198 -0.65 31.75 -7.99
N VAL A 199 -0.83 30.62 -7.31
CA VAL A 199 -2.09 30.29 -6.60
C VAL A 199 -2.33 31.28 -5.46
N ARG A 200 -1.30 31.65 -4.70
CA ARG A 200 -1.41 32.64 -3.62
C ARG A 200 -1.76 34.04 -4.13
N GLN A 201 -1.21 34.43 -5.29
CA GLN A 201 -1.50 35.73 -5.90
C GLN A 201 -2.89 35.79 -6.54
N ALA A 202 -3.39 34.65 -7.05
CA ALA A 202 -4.72 34.54 -7.64
C ALA A 202 -5.86 34.51 -6.59
N THR A 203 -5.53 34.17 -5.33
CA THR A 203 -6.48 34.25 -4.23
C THR A 203 -6.52 35.68 -3.72
N PRO A 204 -7.64 36.45 -3.86
CA PRO A 204 -7.70 37.82 -3.38
C PRO A 204 -7.36 37.89 -1.89
N ALA A 205 -6.62 38.92 -1.50
CA ALA A 205 -6.11 39.17 -0.14
C ALA A 205 -7.20 39.41 0.95
N ASP A 206 -8.44 39.03 0.71
CA ASP A 206 -9.56 39.18 1.64
C ASP A 206 -9.82 37.97 2.55
N HIS A 207 -8.97 36.96 2.49
CA HIS A 207 -8.87 36.04 3.61
C HIS A 207 -7.67 36.47 4.49
N LYS A 208 -7.85 37.56 5.27
CA LYS A 208 -7.20 37.60 6.57
C LYS A 208 -7.40 36.22 7.17
N PRO A 209 -6.34 35.54 7.71
CA PRO A 209 -6.59 34.44 8.61
C PRO A 209 -7.51 35.03 9.66
N GLY A 210 -8.78 34.81 9.49
CA GLY A 210 -9.71 35.04 10.56
C GLY A 210 -9.05 34.32 11.71
N THR A 211 -8.87 34.98 12.81
CA THR A 211 -8.80 34.33 14.09
C THR A 211 -10.04 33.46 14.14
N SER A 212 -9.97 32.31 13.43
CA SER A 212 -10.89 31.23 13.68
C SER A 212 -10.60 30.94 15.14
N ARG A 213 -11.47 31.40 16.02
CA ARG A 213 -11.67 30.73 17.28
C ARG A 213 -11.60 29.26 16.90
N LEU A 214 -10.55 28.59 17.37
CA LEU A 214 -10.50 27.13 17.29
C LEU A 214 -11.89 26.68 17.68
N PRO A 215 -12.60 25.89 16.87
CA PRO A 215 -13.82 25.29 17.35
C PRO A 215 -13.44 24.63 18.67
N GLU A 216 -14.31 24.66 19.66
CA GLU A 216 -14.11 24.11 21.01
C GLU A 216 -13.71 22.61 20.99
N ALA A 217 -13.47 22.06 19.83
CA ALA A 217 -12.99 20.72 19.51
C ALA A 217 -11.47 20.69 19.32
N GLY A 218 -10.77 19.90 20.11
CA GLY A 218 -9.36 19.59 19.92
C GLY A 218 -9.19 18.64 18.73
N VAL A 219 -8.31 18.95 17.79
CA VAL A 219 -8.00 18.06 16.65
C VAL A 219 -6.57 17.57 16.76
N GLY A 220 -6.42 16.25 16.91
CA GLY A 220 -5.12 15.56 16.88
C GLY A 220 -4.93 14.81 15.55
N VAL A 221 -3.72 14.86 15.00
CA VAL A 221 -3.36 14.09 13.80
C VAL A 221 -2.15 13.22 14.09
N GLY A 222 -2.33 11.90 13.99
CA GLY A 222 -1.27 10.92 14.08
C GLY A 222 -0.85 10.43 12.70
N PHE A 223 0.45 10.27 12.46
CA PHE A 223 0.99 9.71 11.24
C PHE A 223 1.43 8.27 11.46
N GLY A 224 1.15 7.41 10.48
CA GLY A 224 1.80 6.10 10.40
C GLY A 224 3.31 6.25 10.19
N LYS A 225 4.09 5.21 10.47
CA LYS A 225 5.53 5.20 10.23
C LYS A 225 5.98 3.88 9.61
N ILE A 226 7.04 3.93 8.82
CA ILE A 226 7.82 2.76 8.38
C ILE A 226 9.20 2.87 9.01
N ILE A 227 9.68 1.78 9.61
CA ILE A 227 11.06 1.71 10.09
C ILE A 227 11.93 1.23 8.93
N LEU A 228 12.88 2.07 8.50
CA LEU A 228 13.76 1.80 7.38
C LEU A 228 14.96 0.95 7.79
N LEU A 229 15.52 1.21 8.98
CA LEU A 229 16.69 0.51 9.52
C LEU A 229 16.60 0.46 11.04
N GLY A 230 17.17 -0.58 11.64
CA GLY A 230 17.31 -0.67 13.10
C GLY A 230 16.12 -1.25 13.85
N GLU A 231 15.17 -1.90 13.16
CA GLU A 231 13.96 -2.48 13.76
C GLU A 231 14.29 -3.45 14.91
N HIS A 232 15.23 -4.36 14.70
CA HIS A 232 15.69 -5.27 15.76
C HIS A 232 16.69 -4.62 16.71
N ALA A 233 17.45 -3.64 16.25
CA ALA A 233 18.46 -2.98 17.07
C ALA A 233 17.84 -2.08 18.16
N VAL A 234 16.67 -1.51 17.91
CA VAL A 234 15.97 -0.60 18.83
C VAL A 234 15.55 -1.30 20.12
N VAL A 235 15.19 -2.58 20.07
CA VAL A 235 14.83 -3.37 21.27
C VAL A 235 16.03 -3.62 22.19
N HIS A 236 17.25 -3.43 21.68
CA HIS A 236 18.51 -3.49 22.43
C HIS A 236 19.08 -2.10 22.74
N GLY A 237 18.24 -1.06 22.73
CA GLY A 237 18.65 0.30 23.07
C GLY A 237 19.50 1.00 22.02
N ARG A 238 19.51 0.51 20.76
CA ARG A 238 20.19 1.15 19.64
C ARG A 238 19.23 2.02 18.84
N HIS A 239 19.76 2.83 17.92
CA HIS A 239 18.97 3.72 17.08
C HIS A 239 18.28 2.99 15.93
N ALA A 240 17.06 3.42 15.63
CA ALA A 240 16.33 3.05 14.41
C ALA A 240 16.05 4.30 13.58
N ILE A 241 16.00 4.14 12.27
CA ILE A 241 15.58 5.20 11.35
C ILE A 241 14.17 4.86 10.89
N GLY A 242 13.21 5.71 11.28
CA GLY A 242 11.82 5.63 10.86
C GLY A 242 11.46 6.77 9.93
N CYS A 243 10.60 6.49 8.94
CA CYS A 243 10.03 7.48 8.05
C CYS A 243 8.52 7.60 8.32
N PRO A 244 7.96 8.80 8.52
CA PRO A 244 6.52 8.96 8.60
C PRO A 244 5.89 8.64 7.24
N VAL A 245 4.78 7.91 7.25
CA VAL A 245 3.98 7.65 6.06
C VAL A 245 2.77 8.60 6.01
N PRO A 246 2.30 9.00 4.83
CA PRO A 246 1.16 9.91 4.67
C PRO A 246 -0.20 9.25 4.96
N LEU A 247 -0.21 8.19 5.75
CA LEU A 247 -1.41 7.59 6.30
C LEU A 247 -1.65 8.21 7.67
N THR A 248 -2.69 9.02 7.77
CA THR A 248 -3.01 9.73 8.99
C THR A 248 -4.26 9.17 9.66
N ILE A 249 -4.24 9.14 10.98
CA ILE A 249 -5.44 9.03 11.80
C ILE A 249 -5.71 10.43 12.33
N ARG A 250 -6.93 10.91 12.11
CA ARG A 250 -7.41 12.17 12.65
C ARG A 250 -8.36 11.88 13.81
N ALA A 251 -8.04 12.39 14.97
CA ALA A 251 -8.92 12.38 16.13
C ALA A 251 -9.50 13.77 16.35
N ILE A 252 -10.79 13.84 16.61
CA ILE A 252 -11.51 15.08 16.97
C ILE A 252 -12.04 14.85 18.37
N VAL A 253 -11.74 15.76 19.27
CA VAL A 253 -12.24 15.73 20.65
C VAL A 253 -13.22 16.89 20.79
N GLU A 254 -14.45 16.58 21.14
CA GLU A 254 -15.54 17.53 21.36
C GLU A 254 -16.07 17.35 22.78
N ASP A 255 -16.56 18.42 23.40
CA ASP A 255 -17.24 18.33 24.67
C ASP A 255 -18.56 17.57 24.51
N GLY A 256 -18.82 16.61 25.40
CA GLY A 256 -19.98 15.74 25.35
C GLY A 256 -20.65 15.59 26.73
N ASP A 257 -21.97 15.45 26.73
CA ASP A 257 -22.80 15.40 27.97
C ASP A 257 -22.77 14.01 28.67
N ARG A 258 -22.15 12.97 28.05
CA ARG A 258 -22.25 11.57 28.50
C ARG A 258 -20.93 10.93 28.90
N GLY A 259 -19.96 11.71 29.33
CA GLY A 259 -18.63 11.22 29.67
C GLY A 259 -17.76 11.07 28.43
N VAL A 260 -16.76 10.17 28.46
CA VAL A 260 -15.85 9.99 27.32
C VAL A 260 -16.34 8.87 26.42
N GLU A 261 -16.70 9.23 25.20
CA GLU A 261 -17.08 8.32 24.12
C GLU A 261 -16.02 8.32 23.03
N LEU A 262 -15.64 7.14 22.52
CA LEU A 262 -14.77 7.01 21.36
C LEU A 262 -15.57 6.44 20.19
N LEU A 263 -15.72 7.25 19.15
CA LEU A 263 -16.41 6.88 17.93
C LEU A 263 -15.36 6.61 16.84
N ILE A 264 -15.44 5.46 16.18
CA ILE A 264 -14.62 5.14 14.99
C ILE A 264 -15.61 4.85 13.83
N PRO A 265 -16.11 5.89 13.13
CA PRO A 265 -17.20 5.75 12.16
C PRO A 265 -16.87 4.78 11.03
N ARG A 266 -15.60 4.73 10.61
CA ARG A 266 -15.14 3.84 9.52
C ARG A 266 -15.26 2.35 9.86
N TRP A 267 -15.27 2.01 11.15
CA TRP A 267 -15.36 0.63 11.63
C TRP A 267 -16.71 0.32 12.28
N GLY A 268 -17.60 1.30 12.34
CA GLY A 268 -18.89 1.16 13.00
C GLY A 268 -18.75 0.87 14.51
N VAL A 269 -17.68 1.36 15.11
CA VAL A 269 -17.32 1.05 16.50
C VAL A 269 -17.59 2.25 17.38
N GLU A 270 -18.30 2.02 18.48
CA GLU A 270 -18.61 2.96 19.54
C GLU A 270 -18.15 2.38 20.89
N TYR A 271 -17.30 3.09 21.60
CA TYR A 271 -16.84 2.73 22.93
C TYR A 271 -17.21 3.83 23.94
N GLN A 272 -17.84 3.45 25.04
CA GLN A 272 -18.07 4.33 26.18
C GLN A 272 -17.02 4.04 27.26
N LEU A 273 -16.11 4.99 27.52
CA LEU A 273 -15.09 4.88 28.53
C LEU A 273 -15.60 5.12 29.98
N ALA A 274 -16.86 5.50 30.12
CA ALA A 274 -17.52 5.67 31.42
C ALA A 274 -17.79 4.37 32.19
N LYS A 275 -17.53 3.20 31.58
CA LYS A 275 -17.67 1.89 32.23
C LYS A 275 -16.62 1.70 33.31
N PRO A 276 -16.98 1.01 34.44
CA PRO A 276 -16.00 0.61 35.44
C PRO A 276 -14.85 -0.20 34.83
N PRO A 277 -13.59 -0.09 35.36
CA PRO A 277 -12.43 -0.75 34.77
C PRO A 277 -12.60 -2.25 34.51
N GLU A 278 -13.37 -2.93 35.35
CA GLU A 278 -13.65 -4.37 35.28
C GLU A 278 -14.53 -4.76 34.07
N GLN A 279 -15.27 -3.81 33.49
CA GLN A 279 -16.16 -4.02 32.35
C GLN A 279 -15.57 -3.46 31.03
N ARG A 280 -14.34 -2.92 31.06
CA ARG A 280 -13.68 -2.34 29.89
C ARG A 280 -13.03 -3.44 29.06
N ARG A 281 -13.23 -3.39 27.74
CA ARG A 281 -12.45 -4.20 26.79
C ARG A 281 -11.01 -3.70 26.75
N SER A 282 -10.07 -4.53 26.30
CA SER A 282 -8.63 -4.23 26.28
C SER A 282 -8.26 -2.88 25.65
N PHE A 283 -8.99 -2.43 24.65
CA PHE A 283 -8.78 -1.11 24.03
C PHE A 283 -9.29 0.05 24.93
N GLU A 284 -10.44 -0.14 25.59
CA GLU A 284 -10.99 0.84 26.55
C GLU A 284 -10.10 0.98 27.78
N GLN A 285 -9.43 -0.11 28.19
CA GLN A 285 -8.43 -0.09 29.26
C GLN A 285 -7.19 0.69 28.88
N ALA A 286 -6.68 0.50 27.63
CA ALA A 286 -5.54 1.24 27.12
C ALA A 286 -5.83 2.74 26.97
N ALA A 287 -6.99 3.10 26.45
CA ALA A 287 -7.40 4.50 26.30
C ALA A 287 -7.63 5.18 27.66
N GLY A 288 -8.22 4.46 28.64
CA GLY A 288 -8.43 4.98 29.99
C GLY A 288 -7.15 5.11 30.84
N ALA A 289 -6.02 4.54 30.40
CA ALA A 289 -4.72 4.69 31.02
C ALA A 289 -3.94 5.91 30.47
N ILE A 290 -4.40 6.49 29.37
CA ILE A 290 -3.79 7.68 28.72
C ILE A 290 -4.50 8.96 29.11
N LEU A 291 -5.77 8.89 29.50
CA LEU A 291 -6.60 9.99 29.99
C LEU A 291 -6.55 10.11 31.51
#